data_c21be85845bd03ea94713e2fe01ac9f5
#
_entry.id   c21be85845bd03ea94713e2fe01ac9f5
#
_cell.length_a   1.000
_cell.length_b   1.000
_cell.length_c   1.000
_cell.angle_alpha   90.00
_cell.angle_beta   90.00
_cell.angle_gamma   90.00
#
_symmetry.space_group_name_H-M   'P 1'
#
loop_
_entity.id
_entity.type
_entity.pdbx_description
1 polymer ?
#
loop_
_entity_poly.entity_id
_entity_poly.type
_entity_poly.pdbx_seq_one_letter_code
_entity_poly.pdbx_strand_id
1 'polypeptide(L)'
;VSAVRLAQKKVLIHDMKCSETRARVNVLCVDKTGTITEPGMHVYEVEVLDGLDEKETNHILADVVKAQNKDNATMEALQAHFTEGAGMRAKEVFSFSSETKFSGAIMDDGKSYVIGAPEFVLRGQFEEYQEQIAEYSSKGYRVLVFGEYEGTLTKKPLTEPVVPMGFIMLANPIRKGAKETFTYFADNEVEIKVISGDNPLTVSVIAKEAGIANAQKYVDASTLKTKSDYYKAVEEYTVFGRVTPNQKRMLVQAFKAHKKTVAMTGDGVNDV
;
A
#
# COMPACT_ATOMS: atom_id res chain seq x y z
N VAL A 1 -26.40 21.74 7.53
CA VAL A 1 -26.24 21.13 8.87
C VAL A 1 -25.39 19.87 8.79
N SER A 2 -25.53 19.04 7.76
CA SER A 2 -24.77 17.82 7.59
C SER A 2 -23.28 18.07 7.25
N ALA A 3 -22.98 19.04 6.39
CA ALA A 3 -21.60 19.40 6.01
C ALA A 3 -20.82 19.98 7.18
N VAL A 4 -21.46 20.71 8.08
CA VAL A 4 -20.83 21.30 9.26
C VAL A 4 -20.46 20.24 10.32
N ARG A 5 -21.32 19.22 10.50
CA ARG A 5 -20.99 18.08 11.38
C ARG A 5 -19.86 17.23 10.84
N LEU A 6 -19.76 17.08 9.54
CA LEU A 6 -18.66 16.42 8.88
C LEU A 6 -17.36 17.25 9.00
N ALA A 7 -17.43 18.58 8.85
CA ALA A 7 -16.30 19.48 9.06
C ALA A 7 -15.73 19.41 10.49
N GLN A 8 -16.59 19.23 11.49
CA GLN A 8 -16.16 19.05 12.88
C GLN A 8 -15.44 17.72 13.13
N LYS A 9 -15.67 16.70 12.29
CA LYS A 9 -14.95 15.41 12.38
C LYS A 9 -13.62 15.39 11.63
N LYS A 10 -13.21 16.47 10.98
CA LYS A 10 -11.89 16.75 10.36
C LYS A 10 -11.30 15.65 9.44
N VAL A 11 -12.05 14.69 8.92
CA VAL A 11 -11.47 13.50 8.31
C VAL A 11 -11.65 13.42 6.80
N LEU A 12 -12.68 14.03 6.22
CA LEU A 12 -13.01 13.79 4.81
C LEU A 12 -13.45 15.02 4.01
N ILE A 13 -13.54 16.19 4.63
CA ILE A 13 -14.21 17.34 4.00
C ILE A 13 -13.26 18.36 3.36
N HIS A 14 -11.97 18.30 3.64
CA HIS A 14 -11.05 19.26 3.05
C HIS A 14 -11.02 19.18 1.51
N ASP A 15 -11.45 18.05 0.94
CA ASP A 15 -11.40 17.81 -0.50
C ASP A 15 -12.74 17.48 -1.15
N MET A 16 -13.84 17.60 -0.42
CA MET A 16 -15.16 17.48 -1.06
C MET A 16 -15.51 18.80 -1.79
N LYS A 17 -15.14 18.90 -3.06
CA LYS A 17 -15.67 19.91 -3.98
C LYS A 17 -17.18 19.71 -4.21
N CYS A 18 -17.93 19.49 -3.14
CA CYS A 18 -19.37 19.26 -3.18
C CYS A 18 -20.18 20.50 -2.84
N SER A 19 -19.57 21.70 -2.81
CA SER A 19 -20.30 22.90 -2.39
C SER A 19 -21.17 23.53 -3.46
N GLU A 20 -21.09 23.09 -4.72
CA GLU A 20 -21.75 23.81 -5.82
C GLU A 20 -22.87 23.04 -6.54
N THR A 21 -23.11 21.77 -6.26
CA THR A 21 -24.23 21.06 -6.89
C THR A 21 -25.19 20.51 -5.84
N ARG A 22 -26.45 20.88 -5.97
CA ARG A 22 -27.58 20.33 -5.21
C ARG A 22 -27.82 18.83 -5.48
N ALA A 23 -26.92 18.16 -6.20
CA ALA A 23 -26.99 16.74 -6.48
C ALA A 23 -26.55 15.95 -5.24
N ARG A 24 -27.40 15.05 -4.79
CA ARG A 24 -27.10 14.14 -3.68
C ARG A 24 -26.02 13.14 -4.12
N VAL A 25 -24.87 13.16 -3.47
CA VAL A 25 -23.82 12.15 -3.66
C VAL A 25 -24.34 10.81 -3.17
N ASN A 26 -24.26 9.78 -4.00
CA ASN A 26 -24.65 8.42 -3.65
C ASN A 26 -23.50 7.41 -3.66
N VAL A 27 -22.35 7.78 -4.21
CA VAL A 27 -21.11 6.98 -4.15
C VAL A 27 -19.96 7.87 -3.74
N LEU A 28 -19.23 7.46 -2.71
CA LEU A 28 -17.99 8.09 -2.26
C LEU A 28 -16.83 7.14 -2.52
N CYS A 29 -15.92 7.52 -3.40
CA CYS A 29 -14.68 6.81 -3.64
C CYS A 29 -13.60 7.35 -2.70
N VAL A 30 -13.02 6.50 -1.90
CA VAL A 30 -12.00 6.87 -0.93
C VAL A 30 -10.67 6.18 -1.22
N ASP A 31 -9.57 6.90 -1.01
CA ASP A 31 -8.24 6.32 -0.99
C ASP A 31 -7.98 5.62 0.34
N LYS A 32 -7.11 4.64 0.35
CA LYS A 32 -6.71 3.97 1.58
C LYS A 32 -5.81 4.86 2.42
N THR A 33 -4.65 5.21 1.90
CA THR A 33 -3.61 5.92 2.63
C THR A 33 -3.94 7.41 2.79
N GLY A 34 -3.87 7.88 4.01
CA GLY A 34 -4.19 9.27 4.35
C GLY A 34 -5.69 9.56 4.48
N THR A 35 -6.57 8.63 4.13
CA THR A 35 -8.03 8.76 4.23
C THR A 35 -8.62 7.74 5.21
N ILE A 36 -8.51 6.45 4.92
CA ILE A 36 -8.92 5.37 5.84
C ILE A 36 -7.86 5.22 6.93
N THR A 37 -6.59 5.34 6.56
CA THR A 37 -5.44 5.20 7.44
C THR A 37 -4.77 6.54 7.68
N GLU A 38 -3.98 6.61 8.76
CA GLU A 38 -3.03 7.68 8.97
C GLU A 38 -2.01 7.70 7.82
N PRO A 39 -1.43 8.87 7.48
CA PRO A 39 -0.43 8.95 6.41
C PRO A 39 0.90 8.29 6.77
N GLY A 40 1.20 8.14 8.07
CA GLY A 40 2.43 7.53 8.58
C GLY A 40 2.38 6.01 8.52
N MET A 41 3.47 5.41 8.05
CA MET A 41 3.66 3.96 8.01
C MET A 41 4.62 3.53 9.12
N HIS A 42 4.39 2.35 9.72
CA HIS A 42 5.24 1.80 10.77
C HIS A 42 5.62 0.36 10.46
N VAL A 43 6.84 -0.04 10.83
CA VAL A 43 7.23 -1.45 10.88
C VAL A 43 6.53 -2.07 12.09
N TYR A 44 5.68 -3.04 11.81
CA TYR A 44 4.90 -3.73 12.83
C TYR A 44 5.65 -4.95 13.36
N GLU A 45 6.23 -5.74 12.46
CA GLU A 45 6.92 -6.99 12.79
C GLU A 45 8.03 -7.26 11.78
N VAL A 46 9.08 -7.92 12.24
CA VAL A 46 10.17 -8.43 11.41
C VAL A 46 10.32 -9.92 11.70
N GLU A 47 10.27 -10.75 10.68
CA GLU A 47 10.49 -12.17 10.77
C GLU A 47 11.80 -12.52 10.08
N VAL A 48 12.80 -12.92 10.89
CA VAL A 48 14.07 -13.42 10.39
C VAL A 48 13.93 -14.90 10.11
N LEU A 49 14.40 -15.35 8.94
CA LEU A 49 14.29 -16.75 8.54
C LEU A 49 15.13 -17.67 9.42
N ASP A 50 14.66 -18.91 9.54
CA ASP A 50 15.33 -19.95 10.36
C ASP A 50 16.79 -20.15 9.91
N GLY A 51 17.65 -20.35 10.90
CA GLY A 51 19.09 -20.57 10.67
C GLY A 51 19.94 -19.30 10.64
N LEU A 52 19.32 -18.12 10.67
CA LEU A 52 20.00 -16.83 10.74
C LEU A 52 19.95 -16.27 12.17
N ASP A 53 21.02 -15.58 12.56
CA ASP A 53 21.04 -14.81 13.80
C ASP A 53 20.19 -13.55 13.66
N GLU A 54 19.16 -13.42 14.50
CA GLU A 54 18.21 -12.32 14.44
C GLU A 54 18.88 -10.96 14.68
N LYS A 55 19.74 -10.87 15.67
CA LYS A 55 20.44 -9.62 16.01
C LYS A 55 21.40 -9.19 14.90
N GLU A 56 22.19 -10.12 14.38
CA GLU A 56 23.11 -9.85 13.27
C GLU A 56 22.34 -9.41 12.01
N THR A 57 21.26 -10.10 11.66
CA THR A 57 20.42 -9.77 10.52
C THR A 57 19.80 -8.38 10.66
N ASN A 58 19.29 -8.05 11.83
CA ASN A 58 18.74 -6.71 12.11
C ASN A 58 19.81 -5.62 12.02
N HIS A 59 21.03 -5.89 12.44
CA HIS A 59 22.16 -4.94 12.30
C HIS A 59 22.54 -4.70 10.85
N ILE A 60 22.58 -5.75 10.03
CA ILE A 60 22.82 -5.62 8.59
C ILE A 60 21.71 -4.79 7.94
N LEU A 61 20.48 -5.10 8.26
CA LEU A 61 19.31 -4.38 7.74
C LEU A 61 19.35 -2.89 8.13
N ALA A 62 19.74 -2.58 9.36
CA ALA A 62 19.92 -1.20 9.82
C ALA A 62 20.98 -0.45 9.01
N ASP A 63 22.12 -1.08 8.74
CA ASP A 63 23.18 -0.47 7.93
C ASP A 63 22.72 -0.21 6.47
N VAL A 64 21.99 -1.15 5.89
CA VAL A 64 21.47 -1.03 4.52
C VAL A 64 20.44 0.08 4.40
N VAL A 65 19.48 0.15 5.32
CA VAL A 65 18.44 1.19 5.27
C VAL A 65 18.97 2.57 5.63
N LYS A 66 19.94 2.65 6.53
CA LYS A 66 20.59 3.91 6.91
C LYS A 66 21.32 4.57 5.74
N ALA A 67 21.82 3.76 4.82
CA ALA A 67 22.51 4.25 3.63
C ALA A 67 21.54 4.85 2.58
N GLN A 68 20.24 4.57 2.67
CA GLN A 68 19.22 5.03 1.73
C GLN A 68 18.80 6.49 2.01
N ASN A 69 18.36 7.17 0.96
CA ASN A 69 17.69 8.47 1.10
C ASN A 69 16.26 8.29 1.63
N LYS A 70 15.76 9.27 2.36
CA LYS A 70 14.36 9.28 2.86
C LYS A 70 13.40 9.74 1.76
N ASP A 71 13.28 8.98 0.69
CA ASP A 71 12.52 9.38 -0.49
C ASP A 71 11.03 9.03 -0.42
N ASN A 72 10.64 8.16 0.52
CA ASN A 72 9.27 7.70 0.64
C ASN A 72 8.94 7.25 2.08
N ALA A 73 7.64 7.12 2.36
CA ALA A 73 7.14 6.73 3.68
C ALA A 73 7.61 5.35 4.13
N THR A 74 7.79 4.42 3.20
CA THR A 74 8.29 3.07 3.51
C THR A 74 9.73 3.13 4.03
N MET A 75 10.59 3.86 3.36
CA MET A 75 12.00 3.99 3.79
C MET A 75 12.11 4.76 5.09
N GLU A 76 11.29 5.79 5.30
CA GLU A 76 11.23 6.50 6.59
C GLU A 76 10.83 5.56 7.74
N ALA A 77 9.86 4.67 7.52
CA ALA A 77 9.43 3.69 8.50
C ALA A 77 10.55 2.67 8.81
N LEU A 78 11.24 2.20 7.78
CA LEU A 78 12.37 1.28 7.94
C LEU A 78 13.51 1.91 8.74
N GLN A 79 13.88 3.13 8.41
CA GLN A 79 14.95 3.85 9.11
C GLN A 79 14.59 4.18 10.57
N ALA A 80 13.31 4.46 10.84
CA ALA A 80 12.85 4.70 12.21
C ALA A 80 12.90 3.44 13.08
N HIS A 81 12.69 2.27 12.48
CA HIS A 81 12.69 1.00 13.21
C HIS A 81 14.08 0.39 13.36
N PHE A 82 14.87 0.38 12.29
CA PHE A 82 16.21 -0.22 12.27
C PHE A 82 17.27 0.86 12.53
N THR A 83 17.55 1.12 13.80
CA THR A 83 18.45 2.20 14.25
C THR A 83 19.84 1.72 14.65
N GLU A 84 19.99 0.47 15.07
CA GLU A 84 21.24 -0.09 15.56
C GLU A 84 21.88 -0.98 14.50
N GLY A 85 22.89 -0.43 13.82
CA GLY A 85 23.66 -1.17 12.83
C GLY A 85 25.01 -1.65 13.37
N ALA A 86 25.71 -2.43 12.55
CA ALA A 86 27.08 -2.88 12.82
C ALA A 86 28.14 -1.81 12.43
N GLY A 87 27.73 -0.71 11.82
CA GLY A 87 28.61 0.36 11.35
C GLY A 87 29.19 0.14 9.98
N MET A 88 28.68 -0.82 9.23
CA MET A 88 29.10 -1.09 7.86
C MET A 88 28.62 0.02 6.92
N ARG A 89 29.47 0.45 5.99
CA ARG A 89 29.16 1.52 5.04
C ARG A 89 28.79 0.97 3.68
N ALA A 90 27.90 1.67 3.00
CA ALA A 90 27.55 1.37 1.63
C ALA A 90 28.57 1.96 0.67
N LYS A 91 29.02 1.14 -0.28
CA LYS A 91 29.86 1.52 -1.42
C LYS A 91 29.02 2.18 -2.52
N GLU A 92 27.83 1.66 -2.76
CA GLU A 92 26.88 2.14 -3.73
C GLU A 92 25.46 1.88 -3.25
N VAL A 93 24.55 2.82 -3.50
CA VAL A 93 23.16 2.78 -3.05
C VAL A 93 22.24 2.81 -4.25
N PHE A 94 21.21 1.96 -4.22
CA PHE A 94 20.16 1.87 -5.23
C PHE A 94 18.83 2.24 -4.62
N SER A 95 18.28 3.37 -5.01
CA SER A 95 16.99 3.84 -4.53
C SER A 95 15.85 3.04 -5.15
N PHE A 96 14.71 2.98 -4.44
CA PHE A 96 13.50 2.35 -4.95
C PHE A 96 13.06 2.96 -6.28
N SER A 97 12.68 2.11 -7.22
CA SER A 97 12.00 2.53 -8.45
C SER A 97 10.69 1.75 -8.61
N SER A 98 9.70 2.38 -9.22
CA SER A 98 8.43 1.73 -9.53
C SER A 98 8.55 0.62 -10.56
N GLU A 99 9.60 0.63 -11.36
CA GLU A 99 9.91 -0.40 -12.35
C GLU A 99 10.49 -1.66 -11.72
N THR A 100 11.48 -1.50 -10.84
CA THR A 100 12.20 -2.62 -10.23
C THR A 100 11.62 -3.10 -8.90
N LYS A 101 10.86 -2.25 -8.21
CA LYS A 101 10.18 -2.54 -6.95
C LYS A 101 11.09 -2.99 -5.81
N PHE A 102 12.35 -2.60 -5.83
CA PHE A 102 13.29 -2.80 -4.73
C PHE A 102 14.18 -1.58 -4.51
N SER A 103 14.77 -1.52 -3.32
CA SER A 103 15.93 -0.71 -2.99
C SER A 103 17.04 -1.61 -2.49
N GLY A 104 18.28 -1.17 -2.57
CA GLY A 104 19.41 -1.99 -2.16
C GLY A 104 20.69 -1.20 -2.00
N ALA A 105 21.74 -1.91 -1.60
CA ALA A 105 23.07 -1.35 -1.45
C ALA A 105 24.14 -2.42 -1.66
N ILE A 106 25.27 -2.00 -2.24
CA ILE A 106 26.53 -2.76 -2.23
C ILE A 106 27.31 -2.21 -1.05
N MET A 107 27.60 -3.07 -0.08
CA MET A 107 28.32 -2.69 1.12
C MET A 107 29.83 -2.74 0.89
N ASP A 108 30.61 -2.16 1.80
CA ASP A 108 32.07 -2.05 1.68
C ASP A 108 32.80 -3.40 1.78
N ASP A 109 32.15 -4.43 2.34
CA ASP A 109 32.64 -5.81 2.33
C ASP A 109 32.40 -6.54 1.00
N GLY A 110 31.77 -5.88 0.02
CA GLY A 110 31.45 -6.42 -1.30
C GLY A 110 30.12 -7.16 -1.38
N LYS A 111 29.41 -7.36 -0.27
CA LYS A 111 28.10 -7.99 -0.26
C LYS A 111 27.00 -7.00 -0.67
N SER A 112 26.00 -7.50 -1.38
CA SER A 112 24.86 -6.73 -1.85
C SER A 112 23.57 -7.19 -1.17
N TYR A 113 22.74 -6.25 -0.74
CA TYR A 113 21.47 -6.53 -0.09
C TYR A 113 20.35 -5.77 -0.77
N VAL A 114 19.17 -6.40 -0.80
CA VAL A 114 17.97 -5.83 -1.40
C VAL A 114 16.80 -5.91 -0.45
N ILE A 115 15.92 -4.92 -0.52
CA ILE A 115 14.65 -4.86 0.20
C ILE A 115 13.58 -4.46 -0.81
N GLY A 116 12.52 -5.24 -0.94
CA GLY A 116 11.49 -4.89 -1.91
C GLY A 116 10.28 -5.79 -1.91
N ALA A 117 9.46 -5.60 -2.93
CA ALA A 117 8.25 -6.39 -3.13
C ALA A 117 8.59 -7.87 -3.31
N PRO A 118 7.88 -8.79 -2.64
CA PRO A 118 8.18 -10.21 -2.66
C PRO A 118 8.32 -10.80 -4.06
N GLU A 119 7.42 -10.46 -4.98
CA GLU A 119 7.41 -10.99 -6.35
C GLU A 119 8.67 -10.58 -7.13
N PHE A 120 9.17 -9.37 -6.88
CA PHE A 120 10.34 -8.81 -7.57
C PHE A 120 11.66 -9.26 -6.97
N VAL A 121 11.69 -9.52 -5.67
CA VAL A 121 12.90 -9.96 -4.96
C VAL A 121 13.04 -11.48 -5.04
N LEU A 122 11.99 -12.24 -4.77
CA LEU A 122 12.01 -13.70 -4.72
C LEU A 122 11.95 -14.33 -6.12
N ARG A 123 11.18 -13.76 -7.03
CA ARG A 123 11.01 -14.25 -8.41
C ARG A 123 10.65 -15.74 -8.43
N GLY A 124 11.52 -16.61 -8.93
CA GLY A 124 11.29 -18.06 -8.98
C GLY A 124 11.10 -18.75 -7.63
N GLN A 125 11.56 -18.12 -6.54
CA GLN A 125 11.37 -18.62 -5.17
C GLN A 125 10.05 -18.16 -4.52
N PHE A 126 9.28 -17.31 -5.20
CA PHE A 126 8.07 -16.72 -4.64
C PHE A 126 7.05 -17.76 -4.20
N GLU A 127 6.85 -18.82 -4.99
CA GLU A 127 5.91 -19.88 -4.67
C GLU A 127 6.20 -20.58 -3.33
N GLU A 128 7.48 -20.70 -2.98
CA GLU A 128 7.93 -21.31 -1.72
C GLU A 128 7.45 -20.53 -0.49
N TYR A 129 7.33 -19.20 -0.62
CA TYR A 129 6.93 -18.30 0.47
C TYR A 129 5.54 -17.70 0.30
N GLN A 130 4.84 -18.05 -0.78
CA GLN A 130 3.56 -17.44 -1.14
C GLN A 130 2.50 -17.58 -0.06
N GLU A 131 2.39 -18.74 0.55
CA GLU A 131 1.41 -19.01 1.60
C GLU A 131 1.68 -18.16 2.84
N GLN A 132 2.93 -18.06 3.27
CA GLN A 132 3.35 -17.24 4.40
C GLN A 132 3.10 -15.75 4.14
N ILE A 133 3.44 -15.27 2.95
CA ILE A 133 3.20 -13.87 2.54
C ILE A 133 1.70 -13.58 2.50
N ALA A 134 0.90 -14.50 1.97
CA ALA A 134 -0.55 -14.37 1.94
C ALA A 134 -1.16 -14.31 3.34
N GLU A 135 -0.62 -15.05 4.29
CA GLU A 135 -1.05 -14.99 5.68
C GLU A 135 -0.85 -13.58 6.28
N TYR A 136 0.31 -12.98 6.06
CA TYR A 136 0.58 -11.60 6.52
C TYR A 136 -0.34 -10.58 5.82
N SER A 137 -0.51 -10.72 4.51
CA SER A 137 -1.41 -9.85 3.74
C SER A 137 -2.86 -9.99 4.21
N SER A 138 -3.29 -11.19 4.59
CA SER A 138 -4.63 -11.45 5.15
C SER A 138 -4.90 -10.74 6.48
N LYS A 139 -3.83 -10.37 7.19
CA LYS A 139 -3.90 -9.56 8.42
C LYS A 139 -3.83 -8.06 8.15
N GLY A 140 -3.76 -7.63 6.89
CA GLY A 140 -3.70 -6.23 6.50
C GLY A 140 -2.29 -5.64 6.44
N TYR A 141 -1.24 -6.44 6.52
CA TYR A 141 0.13 -5.97 6.43
C TYR A 141 0.62 -5.87 4.99
N ARG A 142 1.40 -4.83 4.72
CA ARG A 142 2.25 -4.77 3.55
C ARG A 142 3.53 -5.53 3.87
N VAL A 143 3.91 -6.47 3.00
CA VAL A 143 5.07 -7.33 3.21
C VAL A 143 6.21 -6.92 2.29
N LEU A 144 7.40 -6.74 2.86
CA LEU A 144 8.64 -6.62 2.12
C LEU A 144 9.53 -7.81 2.41
N VAL A 145 10.37 -8.19 1.45
CA VAL A 145 11.41 -9.19 1.61
C VAL A 145 12.75 -8.51 1.66
N PHE A 146 13.59 -8.94 2.59
CA PHE A 146 14.98 -8.56 2.72
C PHE A 146 15.87 -9.76 2.43
N GLY A 147 16.93 -9.58 1.62
CA GLY A 147 17.84 -10.66 1.29
C GLY A 147 19.19 -10.21 0.74
N GLU A 148 20.12 -11.16 0.66
CA GLU A 148 21.42 -10.98 0.04
C GLU A 148 21.34 -11.31 -1.45
N TYR A 149 21.77 -10.39 -2.28
CA TYR A 149 21.80 -10.56 -3.73
C TYR A 149 23.13 -11.15 -4.17
N GLU A 150 23.10 -12.25 -4.92
CA GLU A 150 24.29 -12.98 -5.36
C GLU A 150 24.91 -12.42 -6.64
N GLY A 151 24.31 -11.39 -7.23
CA GLY A 151 24.81 -10.71 -8.43
C GLY A 151 25.36 -9.33 -8.13
N THR A 152 25.66 -8.59 -9.18
CA THR A 152 26.03 -7.17 -9.10
C THR A 152 24.78 -6.31 -9.27
N LEU A 153 24.45 -5.50 -8.25
CA LEU A 153 23.30 -4.59 -8.30
C LEU A 153 23.50 -3.53 -9.40
N THR A 154 22.43 -3.31 -10.14
CA THR A 154 22.29 -2.26 -11.14
C THR A 154 20.93 -1.59 -10.98
N LYS A 155 20.64 -0.58 -11.80
CA LYS A 155 19.31 0.07 -11.84
C LYS A 155 18.27 -0.74 -12.61
N LYS A 156 18.59 -1.96 -13.00
CA LYS A 156 17.71 -2.87 -13.73
C LYS A 156 17.12 -3.93 -12.80
N PRO A 157 16.06 -4.63 -13.21
CA PRO A 157 15.55 -5.77 -12.47
C PRO A 157 16.62 -6.81 -12.13
N LEU A 158 16.44 -7.49 -11.01
CA LEU A 158 17.35 -8.54 -10.55
C LEU A 158 17.37 -9.72 -11.52
N THR A 159 18.55 -10.25 -11.79
CA THR A 159 18.74 -11.40 -12.70
C THR A 159 19.32 -12.61 -11.99
N GLU A 160 20.12 -12.40 -10.94
CA GLU A 160 20.77 -13.46 -10.18
C GLU A 160 19.96 -13.82 -8.91
N PRO A 161 20.25 -14.95 -8.25
CA PRO A 161 19.53 -15.36 -7.06
C PRO A 161 19.64 -14.37 -5.92
N VAL A 162 18.55 -14.30 -5.13
CA VAL A 162 18.53 -13.65 -3.82
C VAL A 162 18.41 -14.74 -2.76
N VAL A 163 19.27 -14.69 -1.73
CA VAL A 163 19.12 -15.52 -0.54
C VAL A 163 18.21 -14.75 0.43
N PRO A 164 16.96 -15.17 0.63
CA PRO A 164 16.06 -14.46 1.54
C PRO A 164 16.59 -14.51 2.97
N MET A 165 16.49 -13.40 3.68
CA MET A 165 16.91 -13.29 5.08
C MET A 165 15.74 -13.04 6.01
N GLY A 166 14.68 -12.42 5.53
CA GLY A 166 13.51 -12.16 6.34
C GLY A 166 12.40 -11.40 5.64
N PHE A 167 11.31 -11.26 6.37
CA PHE A 167 10.13 -10.49 5.97
C PHE A 167 9.93 -9.33 6.91
N ILE A 168 9.51 -8.21 6.36
CA ILE A 168 9.20 -6.99 7.11
C ILE A 168 7.72 -6.69 6.88
N MET A 169 6.93 -6.64 7.94
CA MET A 169 5.52 -6.31 7.90
C MET A 169 5.32 -4.85 8.29
N LEU A 170 4.69 -4.09 7.39
CA LEU A 170 4.39 -2.68 7.58
C LEU A 170 2.90 -2.44 7.61
N ALA A 171 2.47 -1.47 8.38
CA ALA A 171 1.07 -1.06 8.46
C ALA A 171 0.95 0.45 8.65
N ASN A 172 -0.14 1.00 8.11
CA ASN A 172 -0.62 2.32 8.47
C ASN A 172 -1.75 2.14 9.48
N PRO A 173 -1.72 2.79 10.65
CA PRO A 173 -2.84 2.74 11.57
C PRO A 173 -4.12 3.28 10.95
N ILE A 174 -5.25 2.66 11.23
CA ILE A 174 -6.55 3.20 10.83
C ILE A 174 -6.80 4.50 11.57
N ARG A 175 -7.31 5.51 10.87
CA ARG A 175 -7.63 6.81 11.47
C ARG A 175 -8.62 6.65 12.61
N LYS A 176 -8.36 7.37 13.69
CA LYS A 176 -9.30 7.51 14.78
C LYS A 176 -10.60 8.14 14.26
N GLY A 177 -11.73 7.53 14.55
CA GLY A 177 -13.04 7.98 14.08
C GLY A 177 -13.44 7.51 12.68
N ALA A 178 -12.61 6.72 11.99
CA ALA A 178 -12.94 6.20 10.67
C ALA A 178 -14.23 5.38 10.67
N LYS A 179 -14.39 4.49 11.64
CA LYS A 179 -15.56 3.63 11.75
C LYS A 179 -16.86 4.42 11.90
N GLU A 180 -16.86 5.44 12.73
CA GLU A 180 -18.02 6.32 12.93
C GLU A 180 -18.35 7.10 11.67
N THR A 181 -17.34 7.57 10.97
CA THR A 181 -17.48 8.32 9.73
C THR A 181 -18.08 7.45 8.61
N PHE A 182 -17.59 6.25 8.42
CA PHE A 182 -18.13 5.35 7.40
C PHE A 182 -19.51 4.82 7.74
N THR A 183 -19.80 4.58 9.02
CA THR A 183 -21.16 4.26 9.48
C THR A 183 -22.13 5.40 9.18
N TYR A 184 -21.71 6.64 9.42
CA TYR A 184 -22.52 7.83 9.11
C TYR A 184 -22.87 7.91 7.62
N PHE A 185 -21.90 7.67 6.72
CA PHE A 185 -22.18 7.66 5.29
C PHE A 185 -23.13 6.54 4.90
N ALA A 186 -22.95 5.34 5.43
CA ALA A 186 -23.85 4.21 5.17
C ALA A 186 -25.28 4.50 5.63
N ASP A 187 -25.45 5.11 6.81
CA ASP A 187 -26.76 5.50 7.36
C ASP A 187 -27.44 6.59 6.51
N ASN A 188 -26.68 7.35 5.76
CA ASN A 188 -27.18 8.36 4.82
C ASN A 188 -27.25 7.86 3.36
N GLU A 189 -27.24 6.55 3.18
CA GLU A 189 -27.36 5.89 1.87
C GLU A 189 -26.26 6.28 0.88
N VAL A 190 -25.06 6.60 1.38
CA VAL A 190 -23.85 6.80 0.57
C VAL A 190 -23.07 5.51 0.54
N GLU A 191 -22.90 4.96 -0.66
CA GLU A 191 -22.09 3.76 -0.86
C GLU A 191 -20.61 4.14 -0.89
N ILE A 192 -19.80 3.42 -0.12
CA ILE A 192 -18.36 3.64 -0.06
C ILE A 192 -17.66 2.66 -0.98
N LYS A 193 -16.79 3.16 -1.85
CA LYS A 193 -15.89 2.37 -2.69
C LYS A 193 -14.45 2.76 -2.36
N VAL A 194 -13.59 1.76 -2.20
CA VAL A 194 -12.17 1.98 -1.89
C VAL A 194 -11.34 1.75 -3.15
N ILE A 195 -10.52 2.72 -3.49
CA ILE A 195 -9.62 2.67 -4.65
C ILE A 195 -8.19 2.84 -4.16
N SER A 196 -7.34 1.86 -4.43
CA SER A 196 -5.96 1.86 -3.95
C SER A 196 -5.01 1.23 -4.98
N GLY A 197 -3.77 1.69 -4.99
CA GLY A 197 -2.69 1.05 -5.76
C GLY A 197 -2.14 -0.22 -5.09
N ASP A 198 -2.52 -0.49 -3.84
CA ASP A 198 -2.00 -1.62 -3.06
C ASP A 198 -2.71 -2.94 -3.39
N ASN A 199 -2.17 -4.03 -2.84
CA ASN A 199 -2.76 -5.36 -2.97
C ASN A 199 -4.23 -5.37 -2.53
N PRO A 200 -5.16 -5.89 -3.35
CA PRO A 200 -6.60 -5.81 -3.06
C PRO A 200 -7.00 -6.54 -1.77
N LEU A 201 -6.38 -7.66 -1.44
CA LEU A 201 -6.67 -8.37 -0.19
C LEU A 201 -6.27 -7.54 1.03
N THR A 202 -5.09 -6.94 1.02
CA THR A 202 -4.63 -6.05 2.10
C THR A 202 -5.58 -4.87 2.28
N VAL A 203 -5.99 -4.24 1.19
CA VAL A 203 -6.95 -3.12 1.21
C VAL A 203 -8.31 -3.56 1.74
N SER A 204 -8.79 -4.73 1.32
CA SER A 204 -10.05 -5.32 1.78
C SER A 204 -10.07 -5.50 3.31
N VAL A 205 -9.00 -6.06 3.88
CA VAL A 205 -8.89 -6.26 5.34
C VAL A 205 -8.93 -4.92 6.08
N ILE A 206 -8.17 -3.94 5.61
CA ILE A 206 -8.14 -2.60 6.22
C ILE A 206 -9.51 -1.92 6.12
N ALA A 207 -10.16 -2.01 4.98
CA ALA A 207 -11.49 -1.46 4.78
C ALA A 207 -12.53 -2.10 5.71
N LYS A 208 -12.44 -3.41 5.91
CA LYS A 208 -13.30 -4.15 6.85
C LYS A 208 -13.10 -3.68 8.30
N GLU A 209 -11.84 -3.55 8.73
CA GLU A 209 -11.51 -3.05 10.07
C GLU A 209 -11.98 -1.61 10.29
N ALA A 210 -11.97 -0.80 9.23
CA ALA A 210 -12.48 0.57 9.26
C ALA A 210 -14.02 0.65 9.24
N GLY A 211 -14.73 -0.48 9.15
CA GLY A 211 -16.18 -0.53 9.19
C GLY A 211 -16.87 -0.24 7.86
N ILE A 212 -16.18 -0.40 6.74
CA ILE A 212 -16.77 -0.26 5.41
C ILE A 212 -17.60 -1.50 5.05
N ALA A 213 -18.87 -1.30 4.70
CA ALA A 213 -19.78 -2.38 4.33
C ALA A 213 -19.32 -3.07 3.03
N ASN A 214 -19.48 -4.39 2.99
CA ASN A 214 -19.13 -5.23 1.84
C ASN A 214 -17.64 -5.19 1.43
N ALA A 215 -16.76 -4.88 2.36
CA ALA A 215 -15.32 -4.79 2.12
C ALA A 215 -14.69 -6.10 1.63
N GLN A 216 -15.33 -7.25 1.88
CA GLN A 216 -14.89 -8.55 1.37
C GLN A 216 -15.05 -8.70 -0.15
N LYS A 217 -15.82 -7.82 -0.80
CA LYS A 217 -16.00 -7.80 -2.26
C LYS A 217 -14.89 -6.97 -2.88
N TYR A 218 -13.77 -7.59 -3.17
CA TYR A 218 -12.61 -6.92 -3.75
C TYR A 218 -12.23 -7.50 -5.10
N VAL A 219 -11.57 -6.70 -5.92
CA VAL A 219 -11.06 -7.06 -7.23
C VAL A 219 -9.66 -6.48 -7.45
N ASP A 220 -8.84 -7.23 -8.17
CA ASP A 220 -7.58 -6.75 -8.72
C ASP A 220 -7.85 -5.99 -10.02
N ALA A 221 -7.62 -4.68 -10.02
CA ALA A 221 -7.90 -3.82 -11.16
C ALA A 221 -7.05 -4.19 -12.39
N SER A 222 -5.93 -4.89 -12.21
CA SER A 222 -5.12 -5.37 -13.34
C SER A 222 -5.86 -6.38 -14.24
N THR A 223 -6.94 -6.99 -13.74
CA THR A 223 -7.79 -7.90 -14.49
C THR A 223 -8.85 -7.20 -15.34
N LEU A 224 -9.08 -5.91 -15.11
CA LEU A 224 -10.07 -5.11 -15.82
C LEU A 224 -9.47 -4.56 -17.12
N LYS A 225 -10.00 -4.93 -18.27
CA LYS A 225 -9.43 -4.58 -19.58
C LYS A 225 -10.36 -3.76 -20.45
N THR A 226 -11.66 -4.03 -20.44
CA THR A 226 -12.65 -3.38 -21.32
C THR A 226 -13.56 -2.46 -20.53
N LYS A 227 -14.25 -1.55 -21.23
CA LYS A 227 -15.29 -0.72 -20.60
C LYS A 227 -16.39 -1.55 -19.95
N SER A 228 -16.72 -2.69 -20.56
CA SER A 228 -17.69 -3.64 -20.00
C SER A 228 -17.21 -4.23 -18.68
N ASP A 229 -15.91 -4.54 -18.57
CA ASP A 229 -15.32 -5.03 -17.31
C ASP A 229 -15.49 -4.01 -16.18
N TYR A 230 -15.17 -2.73 -16.44
CA TYR A 230 -15.33 -1.66 -15.47
C TYR A 230 -16.81 -1.42 -15.11
N TYR A 231 -17.68 -1.43 -16.10
CA TYR A 231 -19.12 -1.22 -15.89
C TYR A 231 -19.72 -2.26 -14.95
N LYS A 232 -19.34 -3.51 -15.09
CA LYS A 232 -19.77 -4.60 -14.21
C LYS A 232 -19.09 -4.54 -12.84
N ALA A 233 -17.78 -4.27 -12.82
CA ALA A 233 -16.98 -4.30 -11.60
C ALA A 233 -17.42 -3.24 -10.57
N VAL A 234 -17.81 -2.05 -11.02
CA VAL A 234 -18.24 -0.97 -10.10
C VAL A 234 -19.54 -1.28 -9.36
N GLU A 235 -20.37 -2.17 -9.89
CA GLU A 235 -21.56 -2.67 -9.17
C GLU A 235 -21.24 -3.84 -8.25
N GLU A 236 -20.36 -4.73 -8.67
CA GLU A 236 -20.08 -6.00 -7.99
C GLU A 236 -19.13 -5.82 -6.80
N TYR A 237 -18.11 -4.98 -6.94
CA TYR A 237 -17.04 -4.86 -5.96
C TYR A 237 -17.08 -3.56 -5.17
N THR A 238 -16.57 -3.63 -3.95
CA THR A 238 -16.44 -2.48 -3.04
C THR A 238 -15.00 -1.98 -3.00
N VAL A 239 -14.04 -2.88 -3.08
CA VAL A 239 -12.61 -2.60 -2.98
C VAL A 239 -11.91 -2.90 -4.29
N PHE A 240 -11.17 -1.91 -4.78
CA PHE A 240 -10.38 -2.00 -6.01
C PHE A 240 -8.92 -1.83 -5.66
N GLY A 241 -8.14 -2.89 -5.80
CA GLY A 241 -6.70 -2.89 -5.56
C GLY A 241 -5.88 -2.82 -6.85
N ARG A 242 -4.61 -2.49 -6.74
CA ARG A 242 -3.66 -2.34 -7.86
C ARG A 242 -4.16 -1.40 -8.96
N VAL A 243 -4.87 -0.36 -8.55
CA VAL A 243 -5.44 0.63 -9.47
C VAL A 243 -4.34 1.61 -9.91
N THR A 244 -4.21 1.78 -11.23
CA THR A 244 -3.38 2.83 -11.82
C THR A 244 -4.16 4.14 -11.91
N PRO A 245 -3.48 5.30 -12.06
CA PRO A 245 -4.17 6.58 -12.25
C PRO A 245 -5.15 6.60 -13.41
N ASN A 246 -4.80 5.95 -14.53
CA ASN A 246 -5.71 5.84 -15.68
C ASN A 246 -6.94 4.99 -15.36
N GLN A 247 -6.77 3.90 -14.62
CA GLN A 247 -7.88 3.05 -14.19
C GLN A 247 -8.80 3.75 -13.20
N LYS A 248 -8.26 4.61 -12.32
CA LYS A 248 -9.06 5.44 -11.42
C LYS A 248 -10.07 6.27 -12.21
N ARG A 249 -9.64 6.88 -13.30
CA ARG A 249 -10.50 7.65 -14.20
C ARG A 249 -11.58 6.79 -14.86
N MET A 250 -11.19 5.58 -15.31
CA MET A 250 -12.12 4.65 -15.94
C MET A 250 -13.18 4.13 -14.95
N LEU A 251 -12.82 3.92 -13.71
CA LEU A 251 -13.77 3.56 -12.66
C LEU A 251 -14.78 4.67 -12.41
N VAL A 252 -14.34 5.91 -12.34
CA VAL A 252 -15.24 7.07 -12.17
C VAL A 252 -16.22 7.18 -13.34
N GLN A 253 -15.75 7.01 -14.57
CA GLN A 253 -16.59 7.00 -15.75
C GLN A 253 -17.63 5.87 -15.70
N ALA A 254 -17.26 4.71 -15.22
CA ALA A 254 -18.16 3.58 -15.07
C ALA A 254 -19.27 3.86 -14.04
N PHE A 255 -18.94 4.46 -12.90
CA PHE A 255 -19.95 4.90 -11.93
C PHE A 255 -20.94 5.91 -12.55
N LYS A 256 -20.42 6.88 -13.30
CA LYS A 256 -21.26 7.85 -13.99
C LYS A 256 -22.15 7.19 -15.04
N ALA A 257 -21.68 6.16 -15.73
CA ALA A 257 -22.47 5.37 -16.68
C ALA A 257 -23.66 4.66 -16.00
N HIS A 258 -23.54 4.32 -14.72
CA HIS A 258 -24.63 3.82 -13.88
C HIS A 258 -25.52 4.93 -13.32
N LYS A 259 -25.36 6.17 -13.78
CA LYS A 259 -26.10 7.35 -13.32
C LYS A 259 -25.91 7.64 -11.83
N LYS A 260 -24.73 7.32 -11.30
CA LYS A 260 -24.35 7.62 -9.93
C LYS A 260 -23.70 9.00 -9.83
N THR A 261 -23.99 9.71 -8.75
CA THR A 261 -23.30 10.95 -8.39
C THR A 261 -22.13 10.60 -7.49
N VAL A 262 -20.92 10.74 -8.03
CA VAL A 262 -19.67 10.29 -7.40
C VAL A 262 -18.94 11.46 -6.78
N ALA A 263 -18.52 11.32 -5.52
CA ALA A 263 -17.51 12.16 -4.90
C ALA A 263 -16.25 11.35 -4.69
N MET A 264 -15.10 12.02 -4.72
CA MET A 264 -13.80 11.40 -4.47
C MET A 264 -13.06 12.12 -3.36
N THR A 265 -12.34 11.35 -2.55
CA THR A 265 -11.34 11.89 -1.65
C THR A 265 -9.97 11.66 -2.28
N GLY A 266 -9.08 12.62 -2.16
CA GLY A 266 -7.70 12.50 -2.61
C GLY A 266 -6.79 13.36 -1.75
N ASP A 267 -5.51 13.11 -1.82
CA ASP A 267 -4.49 13.89 -1.11
C ASP A 267 -4.04 15.15 -1.89
N GLY A 268 -4.72 15.45 -2.99
CA GLY A 268 -4.47 16.63 -3.81
C GLY A 268 -3.22 16.56 -4.70
N VAL A 269 -2.48 15.46 -4.66
CA VAL A 269 -1.22 15.34 -5.42
C VAL A 269 -1.42 14.68 -6.79
N ASN A 270 -2.46 13.87 -6.95
CA ASN A 270 -2.70 13.08 -8.17
C ASN A 270 -4.12 13.21 -8.74
N ASP A 271 -4.90 14.19 -8.29
CA ASP A 271 -6.26 14.40 -8.76
C ASP A 271 -6.28 15.36 -9.94
N VAL A 272 -6.13 14.84 -11.14
CA VAL A 272 -6.42 15.56 -12.39
C VAL A 272 -7.47 14.80 -13.17
#